data_cba707a7a94cf9429085bf0879e098df
#
_entry.id   cba707a7a94cf9429085bf0879e098df
#
_cell.length_a   1.000
_cell.length_b   1.000
_cell.length_c   1.000
_cell.angle_alpha   90.00
_cell.angle_beta   90.00
_cell.angle_gamma   90.00
#
_symmetry.space_group_name_H-M   'P 1'
#
loop_
_entity.id
_entity.type
_entity.pdbx_description
1 polymer ?
#
loop_
_entity_poly.entity_id
_entity_poly.type
_entity_poly.pdbx_seq_one_letter_code
_entity_poly.pdbx_strand_id
1 'polypeptide(L)'
;QSPMYSDAYHLYPTDGKVNGQRSNYPYGECANGTYLQSGSNKGTGKLGKSTFPGYSGTVFEPADEYKGDFARTYFYMAACYNDRIEDWHSDMLAGNSYPCYTTWAVNLLMKWHRQDPVSQKEIDRNNAVSKYQKNRNPFIDHPELAEFIWGDKNSQGWVPGGIVDPVITSPVNGKTFDLGVTAIGKTLSTTINVKAQGLNENLSVSISGTGFSITTTTITKDAAMASTGANITVNYTTATPATANGT
;
A
#
# COMPACT_ATOMS: atom_id res chain seq x y z
N GLN A 1 -18.64 20.34 13.61
CA GLN A 1 -19.84 20.08 12.81
C GLN A 1 -20.12 18.58 12.74
N SER A 2 -21.39 18.19 12.76
CA SER A 2 -21.79 16.80 12.52
C SER A 2 -21.72 16.51 11.01
N PRO A 3 -21.32 15.27 10.56
CA PRO A 3 -21.02 14.09 11.38
C PRO A 3 -19.57 14.01 11.92
N MET A 4 -18.62 14.80 11.42
CA MET A 4 -17.19 14.71 11.75
C MET A 4 -16.91 14.87 13.24
N TYR A 5 -17.71 15.68 13.93
CA TYR A 5 -17.54 15.90 15.38
C TYR A 5 -17.68 14.62 16.20
N SER A 6 -18.46 13.66 15.74
CA SER A 6 -18.69 12.37 16.42
C SER A 6 -17.97 11.20 15.76
N ASP A 7 -17.17 11.46 14.71
CA ASP A 7 -16.40 10.39 14.07
C ASP A 7 -15.27 9.93 14.98
N ALA A 8 -15.33 8.68 15.41
CA ALA A 8 -14.38 8.11 16.36
C ALA A 8 -12.96 7.99 15.77
N TYR A 9 -12.80 7.98 14.44
CA TYR A 9 -11.47 8.04 13.82
C TYR A 9 -10.80 9.40 13.93
N HIS A 10 -11.60 10.46 14.12
CA HIS A 10 -11.09 11.82 14.31
C HIS A 10 -10.74 12.13 15.78
N LEU A 11 -11.20 11.32 16.74
CA LEU A 11 -11.08 11.61 18.17
C LEU A 11 -9.94 10.82 18.81
N TYR A 12 -9.04 11.52 19.49
CA TYR A 12 -7.95 10.92 20.23
C TYR A 12 -8.03 11.34 21.71
N PRO A 13 -7.96 10.40 22.67
CA PRO A 13 -7.83 10.73 24.08
C PRO A 13 -6.54 11.49 24.32
N THR A 14 -6.61 12.58 25.06
CA THR A 14 -5.44 13.41 25.39
C THR A 14 -5.63 14.07 26.74
N ASP A 15 -4.53 14.50 27.38
CA ASP A 15 -4.58 15.33 28.57
C ASP A 15 -5.27 16.67 28.26
N GLY A 16 -6.25 17.06 29.08
CA GLY A 16 -7.06 18.26 28.84
C GLY A 16 -6.27 19.56 28.83
N LYS A 17 -5.20 19.67 29.66
CA LYS A 17 -4.35 20.86 29.69
C LYS A 17 -3.44 20.91 28.47
N VAL A 18 -2.86 19.78 28.08
CA VAL A 18 -2.05 19.68 26.84
C VAL A 18 -2.89 19.99 25.62
N ASN A 19 -4.14 19.46 25.56
CA ASN A 19 -5.06 19.78 24.49
C ASN A 19 -5.41 21.30 24.44
N GLY A 20 -5.64 21.89 25.59
CA GLY A 20 -5.88 23.34 25.67
C GLY A 20 -4.67 24.18 25.19
N GLN A 21 -3.44 23.75 25.55
CA GLN A 21 -2.21 24.40 25.08
C GLN A 21 -1.98 24.19 23.59
N ARG A 22 -2.27 22.98 23.07
CA ARG A 22 -2.20 22.68 21.65
C ARG A 22 -3.15 23.58 20.85
N SER A 23 -4.32 23.93 21.41
CA SER A 23 -5.32 24.78 20.75
C SER A 23 -5.68 24.22 19.35
N ASN A 24 -5.83 25.10 18.35
CA ASN A 24 -6.11 24.77 16.96
C ASN A 24 -4.88 24.86 16.04
N TYR A 25 -3.68 24.92 16.61
CA TYR A 25 -2.48 24.93 15.79
C TYR A 25 -2.40 23.66 14.90
N PRO A 26 -1.97 23.82 13.63
CA PRO A 26 -1.79 22.67 12.76
C PRO A 26 -0.70 21.75 13.30
N TYR A 27 -0.75 20.50 12.89
CA TYR A 27 0.33 19.56 13.13
C TYR A 27 1.56 19.91 12.29
N GLY A 28 2.77 19.67 12.84
CA GLY A 28 4.01 19.96 12.13
C GLY A 28 5.24 19.54 12.95
N GLU A 29 6.41 19.80 12.42
CA GLU A 29 7.68 19.55 13.10
C GLU A 29 8.26 20.88 13.58
N CYS A 30 8.67 20.93 14.84
CA CYS A 30 9.28 22.12 15.46
C CYS A 30 10.49 21.71 16.30
N ALA A 31 11.68 21.58 15.67
CA ALA A 31 12.90 21.09 16.32
C ALA A 31 13.22 21.81 17.63
N ASN A 32 13.01 23.14 17.69
CA ASN A 32 13.21 23.97 18.85
C ASN A 32 11.92 24.27 19.64
N GLY A 33 10.88 23.45 19.46
CA GLY A 33 9.60 23.61 20.15
C GLY A 33 9.70 23.34 21.65
N THR A 34 8.83 23.99 22.43
CA THR A 34 8.69 23.77 23.87
C THR A 34 7.77 22.60 24.14
N TYR A 35 8.23 21.62 24.93
CA TYR A 35 7.38 20.52 25.38
C TYR A 35 6.25 21.02 26.27
N LEU A 36 5.04 20.57 25.97
CA LEU A 36 3.86 20.91 26.74
C LEU A 36 3.84 20.13 28.08
N GLN A 37 3.25 20.73 29.11
CA GLN A 37 3.25 20.16 30.45
C GLN A 37 1.84 20.21 31.08
N SER A 38 1.51 19.14 31.79
CA SER A 38 0.32 19.08 32.65
C SER A 38 0.78 18.77 34.09
N GLY A 39 0.71 19.79 34.95
CA GLY A 39 1.28 19.70 36.31
C GLY A 39 2.78 19.47 36.28
N SER A 40 3.26 18.46 37.00
CA SER A 40 4.66 18.01 36.99
C SER A 40 5.01 17.09 35.84
N ASN A 41 4.01 16.62 35.08
CA ASN A 41 4.20 15.69 33.99
C ASN A 41 4.59 16.45 32.71
N LYS A 42 5.80 16.17 32.21
CA LYS A 42 6.24 16.64 30.91
C LYS A 42 5.60 15.78 29.83
N GLY A 43 4.81 16.41 28.97
CA GLY A 43 4.25 15.76 27.79
C GLY A 43 5.32 15.44 26.75
N THR A 44 4.96 14.57 25.81
CA THR A 44 5.82 14.19 24.68
C THR A 44 5.62 15.08 23.45
N GLY A 45 4.53 15.86 23.41
CA GLY A 45 4.24 16.80 22.33
C GLY A 45 4.88 18.17 22.57
N LYS A 46 5.27 18.85 21.49
CA LYS A 46 5.91 20.17 21.47
C LYS A 46 5.09 21.20 20.72
N LEU A 47 5.23 22.46 21.11
CA LEU A 47 4.67 23.61 20.40
C LEU A 47 5.79 24.58 20.02
N GLY A 48 5.84 25.00 18.78
CA GLY A 48 6.88 25.92 18.31
C GLY A 48 6.69 26.34 16.86
N LYS A 49 7.59 27.18 16.35
CA LYS A 49 7.64 27.49 14.93
C LYS A 49 8.01 26.27 14.10
N SER A 50 7.32 26.09 12.99
CA SER A 50 7.61 25.00 12.07
C SER A 50 9.05 25.07 11.57
N THR A 51 9.72 23.93 11.59
CA THR A 51 11.01 23.69 10.94
C THR A 51 10.86 22.85 9.67
N PHE A 52 9.62 22.44 9.36
CA PHE A 52 9.34 21.69 8.15
C PHE A 52 9.24 22.63 6.94
N PRO A 53 9.85 22.28 5.79
CA PRO A 53 9.84 23.13 4.60
C PRO A 53 8.44 23.48 4.11
N GLY A 54 8.24 24.73 3.69
CA GLY A 54 6.99 25.23 3.10
C GLY A 54 5.99 25.84 4.08
N TYR A 55 6.29 25.82 5.39
CA TYR A 55 5.48 26.49 6.41
C TYR A 55 6.34 27.06 7.54
N SER A 56 6.01 28.25 8.02
CA SER A 56 6.76 28.96 9.08
C SER A 56 5.91 29.35 10.29
N GLY A 57 4.63 29.00 10.29
CA GLY A 57 3.69 29.26 11.39
C GLY A 57 4.01 28.44 12.64
N THR A 58 3.21 28.65 13.68
CA THR A 58 3.28 27.80 14.89
C THR A 58 2.60 26.47 14.63
N VAL A 59 3.23 25.39 15.03
CA VAL A 59 2.74 24.01 14.88
C VAL A 59 2.82 23.24 16.18
N PHE A 60 1.99 22.22 16.31
CA PHE A 60 2.12 21.20 17.34
C PHE A 60 2.76 19.95 16.75
N GLU A 61 3.89 19.54 17.33
CA GLU A 61 4.57 18.29 17.00
C GLU A 61 4.21 17.23 18.02
N PRO A 62 3.50 16.15 17.63
CA PRO A 62 3.18 15.02 18.52
C PRO A 62 4.43 14.16 18.75
N ALA A 63 4.33 13.22 19.69
CA ALA A 63 5.33 12.16 19.83
C ALA A 63 5.45 11.33 18.54
N ASP A 64 6.65 10.82 18.28
CA ASP A 64 6.97 10.14 17.03
C ASP A 64 6.07 8.93 16.76
N GLU A 65 5.70 8.19 17.81
CA GLU A 65 4.81 7.01 17.78
C GLU A 65 3.34 7.30 17.43
N TYR A 66 2.97 8.58 17.23
CA TYR A 66 1.63 9.01 16.84
C TYR A 66 1.62 9.77 15.52
N LYS A 67 2.76 10.01 14.92
CA LYS A 67 2.85 10.81 13.69
C LYS A 67 2.14 10.14 12.53
N GLY A 68 2.36 8.83 12.36
CA GLY A 68 1.66 8.02 11.36
C GLY A 68 0.17 7.88 11.65
N ASP A 69 -0.21 7.66 12.91
CA ASP A 69 -1.61 7.62 13.35
C ASP A 69 -2.37 8.88 12.89
N PHE A 70 -1.79 10.06 13.14
CA PHE A 70 -2.40 11.33 12.75
C PHE A 70 -2.40 11.52 11.23
N ALA A 71 -1.34 11.14 10.53
CA ALA A 71 -1.31 11.20 9.07
C ALA A 71 -2.45 10.38 8.46
N ARG A 72 -2.63 9.13 8.90
CA ARG A 72 -3.72 8.25 8.45
C ARG A 72 -5.12 8.76 8.84
N THR A 73 -5.22 9.50 9.94
CA THR A 73 -6.45 10.21 10.31
C THR A 73 -6.75 11.35 9.33
N TYR A 74 -5.76 12.16 8.97
CA TYR A 74 -5.94 13.23 7.98
C TYR A 74 -6.34 12.66 6.62
N PHE A 75 -5.68 11.61 6.14
CA PHE A 75 -6.05 10.94 4.90
C PHE A 75 -7.48 10.42 4.92
N TYR A 76 -7.89 9.81 6.03
CA TYR A 76 -9.28 9.37 6.23
C TYR A 76 -10.26 10.53 6.17
N MET A 77 -9.98 11.63 6.85
CA MET A 77 -10.85 12.80 6.88
C MET A 77 -11.01 13.42 5.48
N ALA A 78 -9.95 13.51 4.70
CA ALA A 78 -10.02 14.00 3.32
C ALA A 78 -10.82 13.04 2.42
N ALA A 79 -10.62 11.72 2.55
CA ALA A 79 -11.33 10.74 1.74
C ALA A 79 -12.83 10.64 2.06
N CYS A 80 -13.21 10.73 3.35
CA CYS A 80 -14.60 10.57 3.78
C CYS A 80 -15.42 11.86 3.72
N TYR A 81 -14.78 13.02 3.76
CA TYR A 81 -15.44 14.33 3.93
C TYR A 81 -14.96 15.37 2.92
N ASN A 82 -14.53 14.97 1.74
CA ASN A 82 -14.04 15.91 0.73
C ASN A 82 -15.11 16.90 0.26
N ASP A 83 -16.39 16.52 0.32
CA ASP A 83 -17.55 17.36 0.03
C ASP A 83 -17.81 18.45 1.08
N ARG A 84 -17.11 18.40 2.21
CA ARG A 84 -17.28 19.31 3.36
C ARG A 84 -16.00 20.00 3.80
N ILE A 85 -14.85 19.54 3.31
CA ILE A 85 -13.53 20.00 3.75
C ILE A 85 -13.28 21.48 3.40
N GLU A 86 -13.96 22.01 2.41
CA GLU A 86 -13.84 23.42 2.02
C GLU A 86 -14.34 24.39 3.09
N ASP A 87 -15.27 23.94 3.96
CA ASP A 87 -15.80 24.74 5.07
C ASP A 87 -14.87 24.73 6.29
N TRP A 88 -13.80 23.96 6.27
CA TRP A 88 -12.89 23.84 7.40
C TRP A 88 -11.72 24.81 7.26
N HIS A 89 -11.29 25.33 8.39
CA HIS A 89 -10.19 26.29 8.44
C HIS A 89 -8.98 25.69 9.13
N SER A 90 -7.90 25.51 8.38
CA SER A 90 -6.58 25.13 8.87
C SER A 90 -5.53 25.51 7.83
N ASP A 91 -4.35 25.90 8.28
CA ASP A 91 -3.22 26.19 7.39
C ASP A 91 -2.72 24.95 6.62
N MET A 92 -3.21 23.76 6.97
CA MET A 92 -2.93 22.52 6.25
C MET A 92 -3.83 22.30 5.05
N LEU A 93 -4.99 22.98 4.97
CA LEU A 93 -6.03 22.72 3.97
C LEU A 93 -5.87 23.62 2.75
N ALA A 94 -6.22 23.08 1.59
CA ALA A 94 -6.24 23.77 0.29
C ALA A 94 -7.63 23.73 -0.39
N GLY A 95 -8.69 23.37 0.34
CA GLY A 95 -10.05 23.24 -0.17
C GLY A 95 -10.48 21.81 -0.45
N ASN A 96 -11.57 21.64 -1.22
CA ASN A 96 -12.19 20.33 -1.50
C ASN A 96 -11.69 19.66 -2.79
N SER A 97 -10.84 20.35 -3.55
CA SER A 97 -10.22 19.76 -4.74
C SER A 97 -8.93 19.05 -4.39
N TYR A 98 -8.65 17.91 -5.09
CA TYR A 98 -7.39 17.20 -4.92
C TYR A 98 -6.20 18.18 -5.01
N PRO A 99 -5.22 18.09 -4.09
CA PRO A 99 -5.01 17.06 -3.05
C PRO A 99 -5.72 17.34 -1.70
N CYS A 100 -6.61 18.31 -1.59
CA CYS A 100 -7.30 18.79 -0.38
C CYS A 100 -6.39 19.49 0.65
N TYR A 101 -5.11 19.16 0.65
CA TYR A 101 -4.08 19.70 1.53
C TYR A 101 -3.09 20.57 0.77
N THR A 102 -2.51 21.54 1.47
CA THR A 102 -1.39 22.31 0.94
C THR A 102 -0.18 21.43 0.69
N THR A 103 0.71 21.82 -0.22
CA THR A 103 1.90 21.02 -0.59
C THR A 103 2.76 20.65 0.62
N TRP A 104 2.99 21.59 1.55
CA TRP A 104 3.76 21.29 2.74
C TRP A 104 3.08 20.26 3.64
N ALA A 105 1.75 20.34 3.76
CA ALA A 105 0.99 19.42 4.59
C ALA A 105 0.96 18.01 3.98
N VAL A 106 0.80 17.86 2.66
CA VAL A 106 0.96 16.57 1.97
C VAL A 106 2.33 15.97 2.24
N ASN A 107 3.39 16.75 2.04
CA ASN A 107 4.75 16.27 2.24
C ASN A 107 5.02 15.85 3.68
N LEU A 108 4.50 16.61 4.66
CA LEU A 108 4.60 16.27 6.08
C LEU A 108 3.86 14.97 6.41
N LEU A 109 2.59 14.87 5.99
CA LEU A 109 1.75 13.71 6.28
C LEU A 109 2.29 12.43 5.62
N MET A 110 2.77 12.51 4.38
CA MET A 110 3.41 11.39 3.69
C MET A 110 4.72 10.97 4.37
N LYS A 111 5.53 11.95 4.81
CA LYS A 111 6.73 11.66 5.61
C LYS A 111 6.37 10.89 6.89
N TRP A 112 5.40 11.37 7.64
CA TRP A 112 4.98 10.75 8.89
C TRP A 112 4.38 9.38 8.68
N HIS A 113 3.54 9.22 7.67
CA HIS A 113 2.96 7.93 7.29
C HIS A 113 4.04 6.86 7.00
N ARG A 114 5.12 7.25 6.30
CA ARG A 114 6.23 6.34 5.97
C ARG A 114 7.13 6.04 7.16
N GLN A 115 7.31 7.00 8.07
CA GLN A 115 8.18 6.87 9.25
C GLN A 115 7.55 6.05 10.38
N ASP A 116 6.23 6.12 10.51
CA ASP A 116 5.47 5.48 11.58
C ASP A 116 4.39 4.57 10.94
N PRO A 117 4.76 3.33 10.58
CA PRO A 117 3.86 2.35 9.99
C PRO A 117 2.69 2.00 10.91
N VAL A 118 1.64 1.40 10.32
CA VAL A 118 0.44 0.98 11.06
C VAL A 118 0.81 0.07 12.23
N SER A 119 0.44 0.50 13.42
CA SER A 119 0.68 -0.22 14.68
C SER A 119 -0.46 -1.18 15.02
N GLN A 120 -0.18 -2.16 15.89
CA GLN A 120 -1.22 -3.05 16.41
C GLN A 120 -2.33 -2.27 17.13
N LYS A 121 -1.99 -1.20 17.83
CA LYS A 121 -2.95 -0.29 18.48
C LYS A 121 -3.94 0.31 17.49
N GLU A 122 -3.48 0.74 16.31
CA GLU A 122 -4.37 1.26 15.26
C GLU A 122 -5.27 0.17 14.69
N ILE A 123 -4.75 -1.03 14.45
CA ILE A 123 -5.54 -2.18 13.99
C ILE A 123 -6.65 -2.50 14.99
N ASP A 124 -6.31 -2.60 16.27
CA ASP A 124 -7.26 -2.91 17.34
C ASP A 124 -8.32 -1.81 17.46
N ARG A 125 -7.92 -0.55 17.35
CA ARG A 125 -8.84 0.59 17.34
C ARG A 125 -9.75 0.56 16.13
N ASN A 126 -9.23 0.29 14.94
CA ASN A 126 -10.01 0.18 13.70
C ASN A 126 -11.06 -0.94 13.82
N ASN A 127 -10.66 -2.09 14.39
CA ASN A 127 -11.56 -3.21 14.67
C ASN A 127 -12.64 -2.85 15.72
N ALA A 128 -12.29 -2.10 16.74
CA ALA A 128 -13.23 -1.70 17.80
C ALA A 128 -14.24 -0.66 17.28
N VAL A 129 -13.77 0.40 16.62
CA VAL A 129 -14.61 1.48 16.09
C VAL A 129 -15.59 0.95 15.04
N SER A 130 -15.15 0.07 14.15
CA SER A 130 -16.00 -0.48 13.08
C SER A 130 -17.22 -1.25 13.61
N LYS A 131 -17.15 -1.82 14.81
CA LYS A 131 -18.30 -2.50 15.44
C LYS A 131 -19.46 -1.55 15.74
N TYR A 132 -19.15 -0.29 16.05
CA TYR A 132 -20.12 0.75 16.41
C TYR A 132 -20.46 1.66 15.23
N GLN A 133 -19.44 2.16 14.54
CA GLN A 133 -19.59 3.18 13.50
C GLN A 133 -19.88 2.58 12.11
N LYS A 134 -19.67 1.26 11.93
CA LYS A 134 -19.96 0.46 10.71
C LYS A 134 -19.14 0.82 9.49
N ASN A 135 -18.09 1.60 9.64
CA ASN A 135 -17.08 1.85 8.62
C ASN A 135 -15.68 1.60 9.20
N ARG A 136 -14.68 1.60 8.34
CA ARG A 136 -13.27 1.41 8.71
C ARG A 136 -12.44 2.54 8.14
N ASN A 137 -11.29 2.80 8.77
CA ASN A 137 -10.29 3.66 8.16
C ASN A 137 -9.51 2.85 7.12
N PRO A 138 -9.67 3.13 5.81
CA PRO A 138 -9.01 2.35 4.77
C PRO A 138 -7.47 2.53 4.79
N PHE A 139 -6.95 3.62 5.33
CA PHE A 139 -5.50 3.86 5.44
C PHE A 139 -4.84 3.10 6.60
N ILE A 140 -5.63 2.42 7.43
CA ILE A 140 -5.14 1.43 8.40
C ILE A 140 -5.20 0.03 7.79
N ASP A 141 -6.27 -0.31 7.06
CA ASP A 141 -6.42 -1.61 6.41
C ASP A 141 -5.50 -1.76 5.18
N HIS A 142 -5.30 -0.67 4.46
CA HIS A 142 -4.55 -0.55 3.21
C HIS A 142 -3.67 0.71 3.24
N PRO A 143 -2.61 0.72 4.08
CA PRO A 143 -1.77 1.91 4.23
C PRO A 143 -1.12 2.36 2.92
N GLU A 144 -0.89 1.43 2.00
CA GLU A 144 -0.38 1.72 0.67
C GLU A 144 -1.26 2.69 -0.15
N LEU A 145 -2.56 2.80 0.15
CA LEU A 145 -3.48 3.74 -0.53
C LEU A 145 -2.97 5.18 -0.49
N ALA A 146 -2.30 5.59 0.58
CA ALA A 146 -1.74 6.93 0.69
C ALA A 146 -0.74 7.23 -0.44
N GLU A 147 0.05 6.24 -0.86
CA GLU A 147 1.00 6.37 -1.97
C GLU A 147 0.29 6.55 -3.33
N PHE A 148 -0.87 5.92 -3.52
CA PHE A 148 -1.64 6.02 -4.75
C PHE A 148 -2.46 7.31 -4.84
N ILE A 149 -2.73 7.96 -3.70
CA ILE A 149 -3.50 9.21 -3.68
C ILE A 149 -2.56 10.42 -3.58
N TRP A 150 -1.62 10.45 -2.64
CA TRP A 150 -0.78 11.62 -2.35
C TRP A 150 0.72 11.36 -2.52
N GLY A 151 1.15 10.12 -2.74
CA GLY A 151 2.56 9.75 -2.81
C GLY A 151 3.05 9.49 -4.23
N ASP A 152 4.10 8.66 -4.31
CA ASP A 152 4.87 8.45 -5.53
C ASP A 152 4.14 7.58 -6.58
N LYS A 153 3.00 6.98 -6.22
CA LYS A 153 2.16 6.14 -7.09
C LYS A 153 0.86 6.82 -7.52
N ASN A 154 0.74 8.14 -7.38
CA ASN A 154 -0.49 8.88 -7.64
C ASN A 154 -0.97 8.87 -9.10
N SER A 155 -0.14 8.44 -10.05
CA SER A 155 -0.49 8.23 -11.45
C SER A 155 -0.93 6.80 -11.77
N GLN A 156 -0.97 5.90 -10.78
CA GLN A 156 -1.28 4.49 -10.94
C GLN A 156 -2.66 4.16 -10.33
N GLY A 157 -3.35 3.17 -10.90
CA GLY A 157 -4.57 2.64 -10.28
C GLY A 157 -4.23 1.71 -9.10
N TRP A 158 -4.92 1.88 -7.99
CA TRP A 158 -4.83 0.92 -6.88
C TRP A 158 -5.76 -0.27 -7.10
N VAL A 159 -5.28 -1.46 -6.76
CA VAL A 159 -6.09 -2.69 -6.72
C VAL A 159 -6.01 -3.32 -5.33
N PRO A 160 -7.11 -3.91 -4.82
CA PRO A 160 -7.09 -4.61 -3.54
C PRO A 160 -6.02 -5.71 -3.51
N GLY A 161 -5.18 -5.69 -2.45
CA GLY A 161 -4.04 -6.60 -2.34
C GLY A 161 -2.72 -6.02 -2.84
N GLY A 162 -2.72 -4.78 -3.32
CA GLY A 162 -1.55 -4.05 -3.80
C GLY A 162 -1.19 -4.37 -5.26
N ILE A 163 -0.33 -3.55 -5.85
CA ILE A 163 0.36 -3.92 -7.09
C ILE A 163 1.46 -4.89 -6.68
N VAL A 164 1.27 -6.14 -6.99
CA VAL A 164 2.36 -7.12 -6.96
C VAL A 164 3.10 -6.97 -8.28
N ASP A 165 4.40 -6.73 -8.24
CA ASP A 165 5.21 -6.74 -9.46
C ASP A 165 4.96 -8.04 -10.22
N PRO A 166 4.82 -7.99 -11.56
CA PRO A 166 4.60 -9.18 -12.36
C PRO A 166 5.70 -10.21 -12.13
N VAL A 167 5.34 -11.37 -11.60
CA VAL A 167 6.29 -12.44 -11.32
C VAL A 167 5.68 -13.81 -11.59
N ILE A 168 6.43 -14.68 -12.25
CA ILE A 168 6.10 -16.10 -12.37
C ILE A 168 6.55 -16.78 -11.07
N THR A 169 5.60 -17.33 -10.31
CA THR A 169 5.86 -18.00 -9.03
C THR A 169 6.08 -19.51 -9.19
N SER A 170 5.63 -20.08 -10.31
CA SER A 170 5.87 -21.48 -10.70
C SER A 170 5.85 -21.62 -12.22
N PRO A 171 6.80 -22.37 -12.81
CA PRO A 171 8.03 -22.84 -12.18
C PRO A 171 8.98 -21.70 -11.84
N VAL A 172 9.84 -21.87 -10.85
CA VAL A 172 10.88 -20.88 -10.56
C VAL A 172 11.88 -20.81 -11.73
N ASN A 173 12.42 -19.61 -11.96
CA ASN A 173 13.40 -19.41 -13.03
C ASN A 173 14.58 -20.39 -12.92
N GLY A 174 14.97 -20.98 -14.05
CA GLY A 174 16.04 -21.99 -14.13
C GLY A 174 15.61 -23.41 -13.71
N LYS A 175 14.33 -23.66 -13.42
CA LYS A 175 13.85 -25.01 -13.10
C LYS A 175 14.01 -25.94 -14.30
N THR A 176 14.66 -27.09 -14.08
CA THR A 176 14.83 -28.14 -15.07
C THR A 176 13.75 -29.22 -14.89
N PHE A 177 13.23 -29.72 -16.00
CA PHE A 177 12.31 -30.85 -16.07
C PHE A 177 12.94 -31.98 -16.90
N ASP A 178 13.09 -33.15 -16.30
CA ASP A 178 13.55 -34.33 -17.02
C ASP A 178 12.31 -35.05 -17.61
N LEU A 179 12.29 -35.20 -18.94
CA LEU A 179 11.22 -35.89 -19.62
C LEU A 179 11.45 -37.41 -19.68
N GLY A 180 12.66 -37.87 -19.30
CA GLY A 180 13.05 -39.29 -19.39
C GLY A 180 13.51 -39.70 -20.78
N VAL A 181 13.40 -41.01 -21.09
CA VAL A 181 13.83 -41.61 -22.36
C VAL A 181 12.66 -42.21 -23.12
N THR A 182 12.74 -42.17 -24.46
CA THR A 182 11.70 -42.70 -25.33
C THR A 182 12.31 -43.45 -26.51
N ALA A 183 11.54 -44.33 -27.16
CA ALA A 183 11.90 -44.93 -28.42
C ALA A 183 11.79 -43.91 -29.57
N ILE A 184 12.62 -44.06 -30.59
CA ILE A 184 12.61 -43.24 -31.80
C ILE A 184 11.19 -43.19 -32.39
N GLY A 185 10.74 -41.99 -32.77
CA GLY A 185 9.42 -41.74 -33.34
C GLY A 185 8.27 -41.78 -32.32
N LYS A 186 8.54 -41.95 -31.05
CA LYS A 186 7.56 -41.84 -29.97
C LYS A 186 7.66 -40.50 -29.30
N THR A 187 6.52 -39.94 -28.90
CA THR A 187 6.46 -38.66 -28.21
C THR A 187 6.45 -38.86 -26.70
N LEU A 188 7.35 -38.18 -26.02
CA LEU A 188 7.25 -37.89 -24.58
C LEU A 188 6.45 -36.64 -24.35
N SER A 189 5.67 -36.60 -23.29
CA SER A 189 4.90 -35.42 -22.90
C SER A 189 5.02 -35.21 -21.41
N THR A 190 5.18 -33.95 -21.03
CA THR A 190 5.11 -33.54 -19.62
C THR A 190 4.23 -32.30 -19.49
N THR A 191 3.61 -32.17 -18.33
CA THR A 191 2.77 -31.00 -18.01
C THR A 191 3.50 -30.11 -17.01
N ILE A 192 3.62 -28.84 -17.33
CA ILE A 192 4.19 -27.83 -16.45
C ILE A 192 3.07 -26.90 -15.98
N ASN A 193 2.91 -26.78 -14.66
CA ASN A 193 1.94 -25.84 -14.08
C ASN A 193 2.58 -24.47 -13.91
N VAL A 194 1.98 -23.47 -14.55
CA VAL A 194 2.44 -22.07 -14.52
C VAL A 194 1.55 -21.29 -13.57
N LYS A 195 2.17 -20.65 -12.58
CA LYS A 195 1.52 -19.71 -11.67
C LYS A 195 2.26 -18.38 -11.69
N ALA A 196 1.49 -17.30 -11.60
CA ALA A 196 2.02 -15.96 -11.57
C ALA A 196 1.23 -15.07 -10.61
N GLN A 197 1.78 -13.90 -10.32
CA GLN A 197 1.13 -12.83 -9.55
C GLN A 197 1.38 -11.50 -10.25
N GLY A 198 0.49 -10.54 -10.06
CA GLY A 198 0.67 -9.15 -10.51
C GLY A 198 0.68 -8.97 -12.04
N LEU A 199 0.19 -9.91 -12.81
CA LEU A 199 0.18 -9.80 -14.28
C LEU A 199 -0.83 -8.75 -14.74
N ASN A 200 -0.38 -7.83 -15.58
CA ASN A 200 -1.25 -6.86 -16.27
C ASN A 200 -1.72 -7.37 -17.63
N GLU A 201 -0.95 -8.27 -18.25
CA GLU A 201 -1.17 -8.85 -19.57
C GLU A 201 -1.05 -10.37 -19.56
N ASN A 202 -1.47 -11.01 -20.65
CA ASN A 202 -1.32 -12.44 -20.85
C ASN A 202 0.14 -12.82 -21.00
N LEU A 203 0.50 -14.04 -20.57
CA LEU A 203 1.85 -14.58 -20.76
C LEU A 203 1.99 -15.17 -22.16
N SER A 204 3.07 -14.81 -22.86
CA SER A 204 3.53 -15.51 -24.07
C SER A 204 4.42 -16.66 -23.67
N VAL A 205 4.19 -17.83 -24.28
CA VAL A 205 4.96 -19.04 -24.03
C VAL A 205 5.61 -19.47 -25.32
N SER A 206 6.89 -19.76 -25.28
CA SER A 206 7.65 -20.29 -26.39
C SER A 206 8.54 -21.46 -25.91
N ILE A 207 8.95 -22.29 -26.85
CA ILE A 207 9.91 -23.35 -26.62
C ILE A 207 10.93 -23.36 -27.75
N SER A 208 12.17 -23.68 -27.41
CA SER A 208 13.25 -23.90 -28.37
C SER A 208 13.89 -25.27 -28.15
N GLY A 209 14.56 -25.75 -29.15
CA GLY A 209 15.23 -27.06 -29.15
C GLY A 209 14.63 -28.03 -30.19
N THR A 210 15.50 -28.75 -30.88
CA THR A 210 15.08 -29.70 -31.91
C THR A 210 14.22 -30.81 -31.30
N GLY A 211 13.05 -31.05 -31.88
CA GLY A 211 12.14 -32.11 -31.43
C GLY A 211 11.16 -31.67 -30.35
N PHE A 212 11.32 -30.50 -29.77
CA PHE A 212 10.38 -29.95 -28.77
C PHE A 212 9.23 -29.20 -29.41
N SER A 213 8.05 -29.28 -28.81
CA SER A 213 6.86 -28.53 -29.18
C SER A 213 5.93 -28.28 -28.00
N ILE A 214 5.15 -27.22 -28.10
CA ILE A 214 4.04 -26.89 -27.17
C ILE A 214 2.76 -26.63 -27.96
N THR A 215 1.63 -26.88 -27.33
CA THR A 215 0.31 -26.59 -27.93
C THR A 215 -0.24 -25.25 -27.48
N THR A 216 0.25 -24.72 -26.37
CA THR A 216 -0.22 -23.49 -25.74
C THR A 216 0.84 -22.42 -25.89
N THR A 217 0.58 -21.39 -26.67
CA THR A 217 1.49 -20.25 -26.89
C THR A 217 1.09 -19.02 -26.09
N THR A 218 -0.06 -19.01 -25.47
CA THR A 218 -0.56 -17.91 -24.65
C THR A 218 -1.31 -18.45 -23.45
N ILE A 219 -0.98 -17.95 -22.26
CA ILE A 219 -1.73 -18.20 -21.02
C ILE A 219 -2.38 -16.90 -20.62
N THR A 220 -3.69 -16.89 -20.39
CA THR A 220 -4.37 -15.70 -19.91
C THR A 220 -3.88 -15.34 -18.51
N LYS A 221 -3.77 -14.03 -18.21
CA LYS A 221 -3.35 -13.55 -16.90
C LYS A 221 -4.21 -14.15 -15.78
N ASP A 222 -5.52 -14.22 -15.99
CA ASP A 222 -6.46 -14.74 -14.99
C ASP A 222 -6.22 -16.23 -14.70
N ALA A 223 -5.92 -17.05 -15.74
CA ALA A 223 -5.59 -18.45 -15.56
C ALA A 223 -4.23 -18.65 -14.84
N ALA A 224 -3.23 -17.83 -15.17
CA ALA A 224 -1.92 -17.90 -14.50
C ALA A 224 -2.00 -17.43 -13.03
N MET A 225 -2.84 -16.44 -12.73
CA MET A 225 -3.04 -15.89 -11.37
C MET A 225 -4.04 -16.68 -10.53
N ALA A 226 -4.79 -17.61 -11.11
CA ALA A 226 -5.68 -18.49 -10.36
C ALA A 226 -4.89 -19.37 -9.36
N SER A 227 -5.51 -19.75 -8.24
CA SER A 227 -4.88 -20.60 -7.22
C SER A 227 -4.41 -21.95 -7.78
N THR A 228 -5.10 -22.46 -8.80
CA THR A 228 -4.76 -23.70 -9.53
C THR A 228 -3.62 -23.50 -10.52
N GLY A 229 -3.40 -22.26 -11.00
CA GLY A 229 -2.50 -21.98 -12.11
C GLY A 229 -3.01 -22.50 -13.45
N ALA A 230 -2.19 -22.36 -14.50
CA ALA A 230 -2.45 -22.83 -15.85
C ALA A 230 -1.47 -23.94 -16.22
N ASN A 231 -1.93 -24.96 -16.93
CA ASN A 231 -1.10 -26.07 -17.38
C ASN A 231 -0.69 -25.88 -18.84
N ILE A 232 0.62 -26.10 -19.13
CA ILE A 232 1.13 -26.23 -20.49
C ILE A 232 1.68 -27.64 -20.68
N THR A 233 1.49 -28.21 -21.87
CA THR A 233 2.06 -29.50 -22.24
C THR A 233 3.25 -29.29 -23.16
N VAL A 234 4.39 -29.81 -22.73
CA VAL A 234 5.62 -29.86 -23.51
C VAL A 234 5.78 -31.26 -24.07
N ASN A 235 5.99 -31.35 -25.37
CA ASN A 235 6.20 -32.58 -26.10
C ASN A 235 7.63 -32.66 -26.66
N TYR A 236 8.20 -33.84 -26.69
CA TYR A 236 9.44 -34.12 -27.35
C TYR A 236 9.32 -35.37 -28.23
N THR A 237 9.72 -35.25 -29.51
CA THR A 237 9.78 -36.36 -30.46
C THR A 237 11.07 -36.28 -31.26
N THR A 238 11.75 -37.40 -31.46
CA THR A 238 12.94 -37.46 -32.31
C THR A 238 12.89 -38.62 -33.29
N ALA A 239 13.41 -38.41 -34.48
CA ALA A 239 13.50 -39.41 -35.54
C ALA A 239 14.85 -40.15 -35.50
N THR A 240 15.82 -39.71 -34.70
CA THR A 240 17.17 -40.27 -34.58
C THR A 240 17.58 -40.36 -33.12
N PRO A 241 18.50 -41.26 -32.75
CA PRO A 241 19.06 -41.31 -31.39
C PRO A 241 19.69 -39.96 -31.07
N ALA A 242 19.25 -39.31 -29.99
CA ALA A 242 19.78 -38.01 -29.56
C ALA A 242 19.54 -37.80 -28.07
N THR A 243 20.46 -37.05 -27.45
CA THR A 243 20.20 -36.36 -26.20
C THR A 243 19.80 -34.93 -26.54
N ALA A 244 18.65 -34.44 -26.07
CA ALA A 244 18.15 -33.14 -26.41
C ALA A 244 17.80 -32.31 -25.18
N ASN A 245 18.10 -31.01 -25.24
CA ASN A 245 17.70 -30.01 -24.26
C ASN A 245 16.83 -28.98 -24.96
N GLY A 246 15.72 -28.63 -24.32
CA GLY A 246 14.82 -27.53 -24.74
C GLY A 246 14.79 -26.41 -23.70
N THR A 247 14.55 -25.18 -24.12
CA THR A 247 14.37 -24.01 -23.27
C THR A 247 13.10 -23.25 -23.64
#